data_5be73862b4dc3d58084e51f5fcdb52f7
#
_entry.id   5be73862b4dc3d58084e51f5fcdb52f7
#
_cell.length_a   1.000
_cell.length_b   1.000
_cell.length_c   1.000
_cell.angle_alpha   90.00
_cell.angle_beta   90.00
_cell.angle_gamma   90.00
#
_symmetry.space_group_name_H-M   'P 1'
#
loop_
_entity.id
_entity.type
_entity.pdbx_description
1 polymer ?
#
loop_
_entity_poly.entity_id
_entity_poly.type
_entity_poly.pdbx_seq_one_letter_code
_entity_poly.pdbx_strand_id
1 'polypeptide(L)'
;TGGSYKKKALQAGIKMATGELIVTTDADCTMNADWLTTIITAYEHYPCHMIVSPVLFMNMKGWFERIQALDFLGMIGITGATLQFSLPALCNGANLAFRRQSFVEVKGYEGISDTDSGDDVLLMQKMARQWKDSIYFLKNNRAAVYTFAQHSLLAFISQRIRWASKSKAYLDKRVVFILSMVYLFNLSLLSSAVLSFFSSQYLILLIFQMTLKLILEFSFLGMVAAYFGQRKLLWLFLPAQLLHILYIVVIGALGNVMQTTWKGRRIR
;
A
#
# COMPACT_ATOMS: atom_id res chain seq x y z
N THR A 1 -28.52 1.66 7.74
CA THR A 1 -27.78 2.57 6.86
C THR A 1 -26.29 2.29 6.95
N GLY A 2 -25.85 1.25 6.20
CA GLY A 2 -24.49 0.78 6.12
C GLY A 2 -23.59 1.80 5.40
N GLY A 3 -22.29 1.73 5.65
CA GLY A 3 -21.26 2.51 4.97
C GLY A 3 -20.16 2.93 5.95
N SER A 4 -18.92 2.99 5.46
CA SER A 4 -17.75 3.35 6.26
C SER A 4 -17.87 4.75 6.86
N TYR A 5 -17.77 4.84 8.19
CA TYR A 5 -17.76 6.14 8.88
C TYR A 5 -16.62 7.05 8.42
N LYS A 6 -15.45 6.47 8.08
CA LYS A 6 -14.32 7.22 7.54
C LYS A 6 -14.69 7.87 6.21
N LYS A 7 -15.31 7.12 5.29
CA LYS A 7 -15.76 7.67 3.99
C LYS A 7 -16.80 8.76 4.16
N LYS A 8 -17.77 8.57 5.07
CA LYS A 8 -18.79 9.59 5.39
C LYS A 8 -18.15 10.87 5.94
N ALA A 9 -17.19 10.74 6.87
CA ALA A 9 -16.49 11.89 7.43
C ALA A 9 -15.65 12.62 6.38
N LEU A 10 -14.90 11.89 5.55
CA LEU A 10 -14.15 12.45 4.43
C LEU A 10 -15.08 13.16 3.43
N GLN A 11 -16.19 12.54 3.06
CA GLN A 11 -17.16 13.13 2.14
C GLN A 11 -17.79 14.40 2.69
N ALA A 12 -18.11 14.43 3.99
CA ALA A 12 -18.62 15.64 4.64
C ALA A 12 -17.58 16.76 4.66
N GLY A 13 -16.31 16.45 5.00
CA GLY A 13 -15.23 17.43 4.96
C GLY A 13 -14.98 17.96 3.56
N ILE A 14 -14.95 17.09 2.55
CA ILE A 14 -14.76 17.50 1.13
C ILE A 14 -15.92 18.38 0.66
N LYS A 15 -17.16 18.10 1.07
CA LYS A 15 -18.33 18.91 0.74
C LYS A 15 -18.25 20.32 1.33
N MET A 16 -17.66 20.47 2.51
CA MET A 16 -17.47 21.77 3.17
C MET A 16 -16.23 22.52 2.65
N ALA A 17 -15.30 21.82 2.03
CA ALA A 17 -14.08 22.42 1.50
C ALA A 17 -14.37 23.34 0.32
N THR A 18 -13.75 24.52 0.30
CA THR A 18 -13.84 25.51 -0.79
C THR A 18 -12.64 25.48 -1.72
N GLY A 19 -11.52 24.89 -1.30
CA GLY A 19 -10.29 24.79 -2.08
C GLY A 19 -10.44 23.92 -3.34
N GLU A 20 -9.62 24.18 -4.33
CA GLU A 20 -9.52 23.38 -5.56
C GLU A 20 -8.86 22.03 -5.30
N LEU A 21 -7.81 22.02 -4.50
CA LEU A 21 -7.05 20.83 -4.11
C LEU A 21 -7.49 20.35 -2.73
N ILE A 22 -7.88 19.09 -2.62
CA ILE A 22 -8.13 18.41 -1.36
C ILE A 22 -6.87 17.63 -1.00
N VAL A 23 -6.37 17.84 0.22
CA VAL A 23 -5.23 17.07 0.76
C VAL A 23 -5.70 16.31 1.98
N THR A 24 -5.41 15.01 2.02
CA THR A 24 -5.80 14.11 3.13
C THR A 24 -4.58 13.58 3.86
N THR A 25 -4.70 13.54 5.20
CA THR A 25 -3.74 12.87 6.08
C THR A 25 -4.48 12.20 7.24
N ASP A 26 -3.87 11.21 7.88
CA ASP A 26 -4.43 10.60 9.09
C ASP A 26 -4.00 11.41 10.33
N ALA A 27 -4.83 11.42 11.39
CA ALA A 27 -4.64 12.26 12.57
C ALA A 27 -3.42 11.87 13.44
N ASP A 28 -2.89 10.67 13.24
CA ASP A 28 -1.70 10.13 13.92
C ASP A 28 -0.41 10.29 13.10
N CYS A 29 -0.48 11.11 12.05
CA CYS A 29 0.63 11.37 11.15
C CYS A 29 1.32 12.70 11.46
N THR A 30 2.62 12.75 11.19
CA THR A 30 3.44 13.99 11.23
C THR A 30 4.07 14.24 9.87
N MET A 31 4.36 15.49 9.57
CA MET A 31 4.91 15.91 8.29
C MET A 31 5.97 17.01 8.48
N ASN A 32 6.80 17.21 7.46
CA ASN A 32 7.75 18.33 7.42
C ASN A 32 7.04 19.67 7.17
N ALA A 33 7.68 20.77 7.53
CA ALA A 33 7.13 22.11 7.28
C ALA A 33 6.84 22.38 5.79
N ASP A 34 7.66 21.82 4.90
CA ASP A 34 7.53 21.99 3.45
C ASP A 34 6.52 21.03 2.80
N TRP A 35 5.85 20.18 3.57
CA TRP A 35 4.98 19.12 3.05
C TRP A 35 3.91 19.66 2.10
N LEU A 36 3.12 20.61 2.57
CA LEU A 36 2.01 21.16 1.79
C LEU A 36 2.50 21.96 0.58
N THR A 37 3.52 22.79 0.77
CA THR A 37 4.15 23.57 -0.32
C THR A 37 4.69 22.65 -1.42
N THR A 38 5.32 21.54 -1.04
CA THR A 38 5.84 20.56 -2.00
C THR A 38 4.74 19.90 -2.82
N ILE A 39 3.61 19.57 -2.18
CA ILE A 39 2.44 18.99 -2.86
C ILE A 39 1.82 20.02 -3.81
N ILE A 40 1.62 21.27 -3.38
CA ILE A 40 1.05 22.35 -4.20
C ILE A 40 1.93 22.63 -5.41
N THR A 41 3.25 22.77 -5.23
CA THR A 41 4.19 22.98 -6.34
C THR A 41 4.12 21.85 -7.36
N ALA A 42 4.01 20.59 -6.89
CA ALA A 42 3.86 19.46 -7.80
C ALA A 42 2.51 19.50 -8.54
N TYR A 43 1.43 19.86 -7.85
CA TYR A 43 0.10 19.98 -8.43
C TYR A 43 0.04 21.06 -9.53
N GLU A 44 0.69 22.19 -9.32
CA GLU A 44 0.78 23.28 -10.30
C GLU A 44 1.64 22.92 -11.52
N HIS A 45 2.68 22.08 -11.30
CA HIS A 45 3.62 21.71 -12.35
C HIS A 45 3.13 20.53 -13.22
N TYR A 46 2.42 19.55 -12.62
CA TYR A 46 1.99 18.35 -13.32
C TYR A 46 0.49 18.34 -13.58
N PRO A 47 0.05 18.09 -14.82
CA PRO A 47 -1.37 18.01 -15.17
C PRO A 47 -1.99 16.69 -14.64
N CYS A 48 -2.23 16.59 -13.34
CA CYS A 48 -2.76 15.40 -12.70
C CYS A 48 -4.08 15.67 -11.96
N HIS A 49 -4.86 14.62 -11.78
CA HIS A 49 -6.11 14.64 -11.01
C HIS A 49 -5.90 14.16 -9.57
N MET A 50 -4.85 13.38 -9.32
CA MET A 50 -4.47 12.92 -7.98
C MET A 50 -2.95 12.83 -7.86
N ILE A 51 -2.45 13.22 -6.70
CA ILE A 51 -1.06 13.02 -6.28
C ILE A 51 -1.06 12.00 -5.15
N VAL A 52 -0.24 10.96 -5.31
CA VAL A 52 0.07 9.97 -4.28
C VAL A 52 1.46 10.27 -3.76
N SER A 53 1.59 10.48 -2.44
CA SER A 53 2.87 10.84 -1.82
C SER A 53 3.33 9.78 -0.82
N PRO A 54 4.64 9.72 -0.50
CA PRO A 54 5.21 8.71 0.38
C PRO A 54 4.67 8.80 1.82
N VAL A 55 4.49 7.64 2.45
CA VAL A 55 4.23 7.50 3.89
C VAL A 55 5.32 6.62 4.46
N LEU A 56 6.03 7.06 5.49
CA LEU A 56 7.16 6.37 6.09
C LEU A 56 6.87 6.06 7.57
N PHE A 57 7.53 5.03 8.11
CA PHE A 57 7.47 4.79 9.55
C PHE A 57 8.58 5.55 10.28
N MET A 58 8.23 6.07 11.46
CA MET A 58 9.16 6.76 12.37
C MET A 58 9.23 6.07 13.73
N ASN A 59 10.25 6.45 14.53
CA ASN A 59 10.42 6.04 15.94
C ASN A 59 10.39 4.51 16.16
N MET A 60 10.97 3.75 15.23
CA MET A 60 11.04 2.29 15.29
C MET A 60 11.95 1.82 16.44
N LYS A 61 11.36 1.29 17.51
CA LYS A 61 12.09 0.87 18.72
C LYS A 61 12.70 -0.53 18.63
N GLY A 62 12.02 -1.47 17.97
CA GLY A 62 12.41 -2.87 17.91
C GLY A 62 12.62 -3.41 16.50
N TRP A 63 13.13 -4.65 16.41
CA TRP A 63 13.33 -5.35 15.14
C TRP A 63 12.01 -5.60 14.39
N PHE A 64 10.93 -5.86 15.12
CA PHE A 64 9.61 -6.10 14.54
C PHE A 64 9.06 -4.86 13.82
N GLU A 65 9.19 -3.67 14.41
CA GLU A 65 8.78 -2.42 13.78
C GLU A 65 9.67 -2.08 12.57
N ARG A 66 10.96 -2.41 12.65
CA ARG A 66 11.91 -2.21 11.53
C ARG A 66 11.64 -3.14 10.35
N ILE A 67 11.24 -4.40 10.60
CA ILE A 67 10.80 -5.31 9.54
C ILE A 67 9.53 -4.78 8.87
N GLN A 68 8.57 -4.28 9.63
CA GLN A 68 7.38 -3.63 9.09
C GLN A 68 7.74 -2.41 8.23
N ALA A 69 8.72 -1.61 8.66
CA ALA A 69 9.19 -0.44 7.91
C ALA A 69 9.84 -0.85 6.58
N LEU A 70 10.62 -1.93 6.57
CA LEU A 70 11.22 -2.47 5.34
C LEU A 70 10.14 -2.96 4.37
N ASP A 71 9.16 -3.73 4.85
CA ASP A 71 8.01 -4.19 4.06
C ASP A 71 7.21 -3.00 3.49
N PHE A 72 6.96 -1.98 4.33
CA PHE A 72 6.21 -0.80 3.93
C PHE A 72 6.98 0.07 2.91
N LEU A 73 8.30 0.16 3.00
CA LEU A 73 9.16 0.75 1.98
C LEU A 73 9.00 0.06 0.62
N GLY A 74 8.92 -1.27 0.61
CA GLY A 74 8.61 -2.05 -0.58
C GLY A 74 7.27 -1.64 -1.20
N MET A 75 6.23 -1.48 -0.37
CA MET A 75 4.92 -1.03 -0.84
C MET A 75 4.96 0.38 -1.45
N ILE A 76 5.73 1.31 -0.87
CA ILE A 76 5.91 2.66 -1.43
C ILE A 76 6.62 2.60 -2.78
N GLY A 77 7.68 1.80 -2.88
CA GLY A 77 8.41 1.60 -4.13
C GLY A 77 7.51 1.01 -5.22
N ILE A 78 6.71 -0.02 -4.89
CA ILE A 78 5.72 -0.63 -5.80
C ILE A 78 4.68 0.42 -6.21
N THR A 79 4.19 1.25 -5.29
CA THR A 79 3.25 2.34 -5.62
C THR A 79 3.83 3.25 -6.69
N GLY A 80 5.05 3.74 -6.50
CA GLY A 80 5.71 4.62 -7.47
C GLY A 80 5.96 3.91 -8.81
N ALA A 81 6.47 2.68 -8.79
CA ALA A 81 6.75 1.91 -9.99
C ALA A 81 5.46 1.60 -10.78
N THR A 82 4.40 1.15 -10.13
CA THR A 82 3.15 0.79 -10.82
C THR A 82 2.42 2.00 -11.39
N LEU A 83 2.43 3.14 -10.69
CA LEU A 83 1.84 4.38 -11.21
C LEU A 83 2.60 4.92 -12.42
N GLN A 84 3.92 4.72 -12.51
CA GLN A 84 4.70 5.05 -13.71
C GLN A 84 4.22 4.30 -14.96
N PHE A 85 3.63 3.12 -14.80
CA PHE A 85 3.03 2.31 -15.86
C PHE A 85 1.50 2.43 -15.91
N SER A 86 0.93 3.50 -15.35
CA SER A 86 -0.52 3.73 -15.30
C SER A 86 -1.31 2.56 -14.72
N LEU A 87 -0.72 1.90 -13.72
CA LEU A 87 -1.33 0.81 -12.98
C LEU A 87 -1.62 1.27 -11.53
N PRO A 88 -2.85 1.64 -11.19
CA PRO A 88 -3.23 2.16 -9.87
C PRO A 88 -3.36 1.02 -8.85
N ALA A 89 -2.21 0.42 -8.47
CA ALA A 89 -2.17 -0.77 -7.62
C ALA A 89 -2.32 -0.45 -6.13
N LEU A 90 -1.56 0.53 -5.64
CA LEU A 90 -1.46 0.87 -4.23
C LEU A 90 -1.42 2.39 -4.04
N CYS A 91 -2.03 2.86 -2.96
CA CYS A 91 -1.82 4.19 -2.39
C CYS A 91 -2.16 4.16 -0.89
N ASN A 92 -1.88 5.26 -0.21
CA ASN A 92 -2.18 5.39 1.21
C ASN A 92 -2.94 6.69 1.47
N GLY A 93 -4.13 6.60 2.04
CA GLY A 93 -5.01 7.72 2.37
C GLY A 93 -4.43 8.73 3.36
N ALA A 94 -3.34 8.37 4.04
CA ALA A 94 -2.63 9.28 4.93
C ALA A 94 -1.79 10.34 4.18
N ASN A 95 -1.60 10.20 2.85
CA ASN A 95 -0.84 11.18 2.07
C ASN A 95 -1.30 11.22 0.60
N LEU A 96 -2.52 11.71 0.40
CA LEU A 96 -3.12 11.91 -0.92
C LEU A 96 -3.50 13.36 -1.11
N ALA A 97 -3.35 13.84 -2.35
CA ALA A 97 -3.96 15.10 -2.78
C ALA A 97 -4.71 14.86 -4.10
N PHE A 98 -5.88 15.49 -4.26
CA PHE A 98 -6.67 15.33 -5.48
C PHE A 98 -7.55 16.56 -5.75
N ARG A 99 -7.86 16.78 -7.02
CA ARG A 99 -8.77 17.86 -7.43
C ARG A 99 -10.16 17.61 -6.86
N ARG A 100 -10.73 18.63 -6.19
CA ARG A 100 -12.08 18.55 -5.65
C ARG A 100 -13.11 18.30 -6.77
N GLN A 101 -12.94 18.94 -7.91
CA GLN A 101 -13.81 18.74 -9.05
C GLN A 101 -13.76 17.29 -9.55
N SER A 102 -12.56 16.70 -9.67
CA SER A 102 -12.41 15.29 -10.09
C SER A 102 -13.08 14.32 -9.14
N PHE A 103 -13.03 14.61 -7.83
CA PHE A 103 -13.78 13.82 -6.84
C PHE A 103 -15.29 13.88 -7.10
N VAL A 104 -15.84 15.03 -7.41
CA VAL A 104 -17.27 15.20 -7.74
C VAL A 104 -17.63 14.47 -9.03
N GLU A 105 -16.83 14.62 -10.09
CA GLU A 105 -17.05 14.00 -11.40
C GLU A 105 -17.06 12.47 -11.35
N VAL A 106 -16.17 11.85 -10.54
CA VAL A 106 -16.20 10.39 -10.30
C VAL A 106 -17.29 9.98 -9.29
N LYS A 107 -18.16 10.90 -8.85
CA LYS A 107 -19.19 10.67 -7.82
C LYS A 107 -18.61 10.18 -6.49
N GLY A 108 -17.43 10.69 -6.13
CA GLY A 108 -16.76 10.41 -4.85
C GLY A 108 -16.74 8.94 -4.49
N TYR A 109 -17.26 8.61 -3.31
CA TYR A 109 -17.30 7.23 -2.78
C TYR A 109 -18.54 6.42 -3.18
N GLU A 110 -19.38 6.94 -4.08
CA GLU A 110 -20.53 6.19 -4.61
C GLU A 110 -20.07 4.94 -5.36
N GLY A 111 -20.75 3.82 -5.14
CA GLY A 111 -20.38 2.52 -5.72
C GLY A 111 -19.21 1.79 -5.04
N ILE A 112 -18.56 2.45 -4.06
CA ILE A 112 -17.51 1.85 -3.23
C ILE A 112 -17.77 2.08 -1.72
N SER A 113 -18.98 2.52 -1.37
CA SER A 113 -19.39 2.84 0.00
C SER A 113 -19.51 1.62 0.90
N ASP A 114 -19.80 0.45 0.34
CA ASP A 114 -20.08 -0.78 1.07
C ASP A 114 -18.85 -1.48 1.64
N THR A 115 -17.67 -1.05 1.21
CA THR A 115 -16.41 -1.50 1.79
C THR A 115 -15.99 -0.56 2.93
N ASP A 116 -15.74 -1.11 4.12
CA ASP A 116 -15.31 -0.33 5.30
C ASP A 116 -13.90 0.24 5.18
N SER A 117 -13.14 -0.17 4.16
CA SER A 117 -11.77 0.22 3.88
C SER A 117 -11.59 0.48 2.38
N GLY A 118 -10.46 1.06 1.96
CA GLY A 118 -10.17 1.31 0.54
C GLY A 118 -10.73 2.63 0.01
N ASP A 119 -11.04 3.56 0.91
CA ASP A 119 -11.32 4.95 0.59
C ASP A 119 -10.24 5.58 -0.32
N ASP A 120 -9.02 5.15 -0.15
CA ASP A 120 -7.83 5.58 -0.88
C ASP A 120 -7.71 4.92 -2.27
N VAL A 121 -7.40 3.63 -2.29
CA VAL A 121 -7.10 2.89 -3.52
C VAL A 121 -8.29 2.78 -4.46
N LEU A 122 -9.51 2.63 -3.93
CA LEU A 122 -10.70 2.55 -4.78
C LEU A 122 -11.05 3.91 -5.41
N LEU A 123 -10.86 5.01 -4.68
CA LEU A 123 -10.99 6.36 -5.26
C LEU A 123 -9.93 6.59 -6.34
N MET A 124 -8.67 6.22 -6.08
CA MET A 124 -7.60 6.30 -7.06
C MET A 124 -7.94 5.51 -8.33
N GLN A 125 -8.45 4.28 -8.19
CA GLN A 125 -8.84 3.45 -9.34
C GLN A 125 -10.04 4.04 -10.11
N LYS A 126 -11.01 4.68 -9.44
CA LYS A 126 -12.09 5.41 -10.11
C LYS A 126 -11.54 6.57 -10.95
N MET A 127 -10.63 7.37 -10.40
CA MET A 127 -10.00 8.48 -11.12
C MET A 127 -9.15 7.98 -12.29
N ALA A 128 -8.31 6.97 -12.08
CA ALA A 128 -7.48 6.38 -13.14
C ALA A 128 -8.30 5.75 -14.28
N ARG A 129 -9.51 5.26 -13.98
CA ARG A 129 -10.43 4.72 -14.99
C ARG A 129 -11.07 5.83 -15.83
N GLN A 130 -11.37 6.97 -15.20
CA GLN A 130 -11.97 8.13 -15.88
C GLN A 130 -10.94 8.89 -16.72
N TRP A 131 -9.74 9.07 -16.17
CA TRP A 131 -8.65 9.80 -16.82
C TRP A 131 -7.38 8.97 -16.82
N LYS A 132 -6.97 8.51 -17.98
CA LYS A 132 -5.73 7.77 -18.15
C LYS A 132 -4.54 8.69 -17.79
N ASP A 133 -3.49 8.11 -17.19
CA ASP A 133 -2.23 8.78 -16.85
C ASP A 133 -2.39 10.01 -15.93
N SER A 134 -3.48 10.06 -15.17
CA SER A 134 -3.87 11.21 -14.34
C SER A 134 -3.42 11.14 -12.88
N ILE A 135 -2.81 10.03 -12.48
CA ILE A 135 -2.33 9.81 -11.11
C ILE A 135 -0.82 9.98 -11.09
N TYR A 136 -0.34 10.94 -10.31
CA TYR A 136 1.07 11.24 -10.20
C TYR A 136 1.65 10.75 -8.87
N PHE A 137 2.77 10.03 -8.90
CA PHE A 137 3.50 9.67 -7.70
C PHE A 137 4.55 10.74 -7.40
N LEU A 138 4.36 11.49 -6.33
CA LEU A 138 5.28 12.52 -5.90
C LEU A 138 6.48 11.92 -5.17
N LYS A 139 7.51 11.56 -5.92
CA LYS A 139 8.79 11.05 -5.40
C LYS A 139 9.61 12.20 -4.80
N ASN A 140 9.24 12.62 -3.59
CA ASN A 140 9.94 13.68 -2.88
C ASN A 140 9.90 13.45 -1.36
N ASN A 141 11.07 13.45 -0.70
CA ASN A 141 11.18 13.25 0.74
C ASN A 141 10.52 14.38 1.56
N ARG A 142 10.45 15.60 1.03
CA ARG A 142 9.79 16.74 1.69
C ARG A 142 8.28 16.56 1.73
N ALA A 143 7.72 15.83 0.77
CA ALA A 143 6.30 15.48 0.73
C ALA A 143 5.98 14.21 1.54
N ALA A 144 6.94 13.58 2.21
CA ALA A 144 6.70 12.39 3.01
C ALA A 144 5.92 12.71 4.29
N VAL A 145 4.98 11.84 4.62
CA VAL A 145 4.26 11.82 5.89
C VAL A 145 4.79 10.66 6.73
N TYR A 146 4.87 10.86 8.04
CA TYR A 146 5.43 9.90 8.98
C TYR A 146 4.35 9.39 9.93
N THR A 147 4.30 8.07 10.13
CA THR A 147 3.38 7.39 11.05
C THR A 147 4.10 6.31 11.85
N PHE A 148 3.37 5.56 12.68
CA PHE A 148 3.95 4.51 13.52
C PHE A 148 3.68 3.13 12.97
N ALA A 149 4.63 2.21 13.16
CA ALA A 149 4.43 0.78 12.93
C ALA A 149 3.50 0.20 14.02
N GLN A 150 2.91 -0.97 13.76
CA GLN A 150 2.09 -1.67 14.76
C GLN A 150 2.99 -2.27 15.85
N HIS A 151 2.62 -2.03 17.11
CA HIS A 151 3.41 -2.49 18.26
C HIS A 151 3.22 -3.98 18.58
N SER A 152 2.13 -4.61 18.15
CA SER A 152 1.85 -6.01 18.40
C SER A 152 1.61 -6.80 17.12
N LEU A 153 1.97 -8.09 17.15
CA LEU A 153 1.75 -9.01 16.04
C LEU A 153 0.26 -9.15 15.68
N LEU A 154 -0.63 -9.17 16.67
CA LEU A 154 -2.08 -9.25 16.43
C LEU A 154 -2.61 -8.00 15.73
N ALA A 155 -2.16 -6.81 16.13
CA ALA A 155 -2.55 -5.56 15.48
C ALA A 155 -2.01 -5.51 14.05
N PHE A 156 -0.78 -5.96 13.81
CA PHE A 156 -0.19 -6.07 12.49
C PHE A 156 -0.99 -7.03 11.59
N ILE A 157 -1.25 -8.26 12.04
CA ILE A 157 -2.04 -9.25 11.28
C ILE A 157 -3.43 -8.69 10.96
N SER A 158 -4.13 -8.11 11.93
CA SER A 158 -5.45 -7.51 11.73
C SER A 158 -5.42 -6.39 10.69
N GLN A 159 -4.41 -5.53 10.73
CA GLN A 159 -4.21 -4.47 9.76
C GLN A 159 -4.00 -5.05 8.34
N ARG A 160 -3.17 -6.08 8.21
CA ARG A 160 -2.83 -6.70 6.91
C ARG A 160 -4.00 -7.48 6.32
N ILE A 161 -4.77 -8.23 7.12
CA ILE A 161 -6.01 -8.89 6.66
C ILE A 161 -6.99 -7.83 6.14
N ARG A 162 -7.17 -6.72 6.86
CA ARG A 162 -8.00 -5.60 6.41
C ARG A 162 -7.51 -4.99 5.09
N TRP A 163 -6.20 -4.90 4.87
CA TRP A 163 -5.67 -4.42 3.59
C TRP A 163 -5.86 -5.45 2.48
N ALA A 164 -5.62 -6.72 2.74
CA ALA A 164 -5.80 -7.78 1.76
C ALA A 164 -7.28 -7.94 1.33
N SER A 165 -8.24 -7.77 2.24
CA SER A 165 -9.67 -7.88 1.93
C SER A 165 -10.18 -6.86 0.90
N LYS A 166 -9.48 -5.73 0.74
CA LYS A 166 -9.81 -4.70 -0.28
C LYS A 166 -9.68 -5.23 -1.72
N SER A 167 -8.82 -6.22 -1.96
CA SER A 167 -8.54 -6.74 -3.31
C SER A 167 -9.77 -7.26 -4.05
N LYS A 168 -10.79 -7.72 -3.31
CA LYS A 168 -12.09 -8.14 -3.87
C LYS A 168 -12.85 -7.01 -4.56
N ALA A 169 -12.67 -5.79 -4.06
CA ALA A 169 -13.35 -4.59 -4.57
C ALA A 169 -12.54 -3.85 -5.65
N TYR A 170 -11.35 -4.34 -6.01
CA TYR A 170 -10.51 -3.67 -6.99
C TYR A 170 -11.16 -3.62 -8.38
N LEU A 171 -11.23 -2.42 -8.93
CA LEU A 171 -11.83 -2.14 -10.23
C LEU A 171 -10.90 -2.53 -11.40
N ASP A 172 -9.59 -2.42 -11.20
CA ASP A 172 -8.59 -2.78 -12.20
C ASP A 172 -8.19 -4.25 -12.08
N LYS A 173 -8.61 -5.06 -13.04
CA LYS A 173 -8.33 -6.50 -13.08
C LYS A 173 -6.86 -6.84 -13.29
N ARG A 174 -6.06 -5.92 -13.87
CA ARG A 174 -4.62 -6.11 -14.01
C ARG A 174 -3.95 -6.16 -12.62
N VAL A 175 -4.39 -5.31 -11.69
CA VAL A 175 -3.92 -5.33 -10.30
C VAL A 175 -4.25 -6.67 -9.64
N VAL A 176 -5.49 -7.15 -9.80
CA VAL A 176 -5.90 -8.46 -9.24
C VAL A 176 -5.06 -9.60 -9.80
N PHE A 177 -4.81 -9.59 -11.11
CA PHE A 177 -3.95 -10.58 -11.76
C PHE A 177 -2.53 -10.58 -11.18
N ILE A 178 -1.90 -9.41 -11.06
CA ILE A 178 -0.54 -9.29 -10.50
C ILE A 178 -0.51 -9.79 -9.03
N LEU A 179 -1.47 -9.39 -8.21
CA LEU A 179 -1.56 -9.87 -6.83
C LEU A 179 -1.71 -11.38 -6.75
N SER A 180 -2.50 -11.98 -7.66
CA SER A 180 -2.66 -13.42 -7.75
C SER A 180 -1.34 -14.11 -8.15
N MET A 181 -0.58 -13.55 -9.10
CA MET A 181 0.73 -14.07 -9.49
C MET A 181 1.74 -14.00 -8.33
N VAL A 182 1.77 -12.88 -7.60
CA VAL A 182 2.62 -12.73 -6.40
C VAL A 182 2.23 -13.77 -5.33
N TYR A 183 0.94 -13.98 -5.10
CA TYR A 183 0.45 -14.99 -4.17
C TYR A 183 0.87 -16.40 -4.58
N LEU A 184 0.64 -16.79 -5.82
CA LEU A 184 0.98 -18.12 -6.36
C LEU A 184 2.49 -18.37 -6.34
N PHE A 185 3.31 -17.36 -6.63
CA PHE A 185 4.75 -17.47 -6.54
C PHE A 185 5.22 -17.74 -5.09
N ASN A 186 4.70 -17.01 -4.10
CA ASN A 186 5.05 -17.26 -2.70
C ASN A 186 4.50 -18.62 -2.21
N LEU A 187 3.33 -19.04 -2.67
CA LEU A 187 2.79 -20.36 -2.40
C LEU A 187 3.67 -21.47 -3.01
N SER A 188 4.17 -21.28 -4.23
CA SER A 188 5.10 -22.23 -4.88
C SER A 188 6.42 -22.36 -4.11
N LEU A 189 6.95 -21.28 -3.52
CA LEU A 189 8.12 -21.31 -2.65
C LEU A 189 7.87 -22.19 -1.41
N LEU A 190 6.73 -22.01 -0.73
CA LEU A 190 6.38 -22.85 0.42
C LEU A 190 6.17 -24.32 0.02
N SER A 191 5.51 -24.56 -1.10
CA SER A 191 5.30 -25.92 -1.63
C SER A 191 6.63 -26.58 -1.98
N SER A 192 7.54 -25.87 -2.66
CA SER A 192 8.87 -26.38 -2.98
C SER A 192 9.68 -26.68 -1.73
N ALA A 193 9.56 -25.85 -0.67
CA ALA A 193 10.23 -26.09 0.61
C ALA A 193 9.74 -27.38 1.29
N VAL A 194 8.43 -27.63 1.28
CA VAL A 194 7.88 -28.90 1.83
C VAL A 194 8.27 -30.09 0.97
N LEU A 195 8.15 -29.99 -0.35
CA LEU A 195 8.44 -31.09 -1.27
C LEU A 195 9.95 -31.41 -1.37
N SER A 196 10.82 -30.48 -1.01
CA SER A 196 12.28 -30.71 -0.96
C SER A 196 12.70 -31.78 0.03
N PHE A 197 11.88 -32.08 1.04
CA PHE A 197 12.12 -33.21 1.95
C PHE A 197 11.90 -34.58 1.27
N PHE A 198 11.21 -34.64 0.15
CA PHE A 198 10.89 -35.87 -0.56
C PHE A 198 11.67 -36.06 -1.87
N SER A 199 12.20 -34.98 -2.46
CA SER A 199 12.95 -35.06 -3.73
C SER A 199 13.90 -33.89 -3.89
N SER A 200 15.14 -34.19 -4.31
CA SER A 200 16.18 -33.19 -4.59
C SER A 200 15.84 -32.21 -5.74
N GLN A 201 14.96 -32.61 -6.66
CA GLN A 201 14.50 -31.73 -7.72
C GLN A 201 13.76 -30.50 -7.17
N TYR A 202 12.94 -30.68 -6.13
CA TYR A 202 12.26 -29.57 -5.47
C TYR A 202 13.21 -28.69 -4.67
N LEU A 203 14.30 -29.25 -4.14
CA LEU A 203 15.35 -28.46 -3.49
C LEU A 203 16.05 -27.54 -4.51
N ILE A 204 16.37 -28.05 -5.70
CA ILE A 204 16.97 -27.25 -6.76
C ILE A 204 16.02 -26.14 -7.19
N LEU A 205 14.73 -26.47 -7.37
CA LEU A 205 13.70 -25.49 -7.69
C LEU A 205 13.57 -24.40 -6.61
N LEU A 206 13.54 -24.79 -5.35
CA LEU A 206 13.49 -23.86 -4.21
C LEU A 206 14.68 -22.90 -4.22
N ILE A 207 15.90 -23.43 -4.37
CA ILE A 207 17.13 -22.61 -4.42
C ILE A 207 17.05 -21.62 -5.57
N PHE A 208 16.64 -22.06 -6.77
CA PHE A 208 16.48 -21.19 -7.91
C PHE A 208 15.46 -20.07 -7.67
N GLN A 209 14.27 -20.41 -7.19
CA GLN A 209 13.20 -19.44 -6.89
C GLN A 209 13.63 -18.44 -5.81
N MET A 210 14.25 -18.92 -4.73
CA MET A 210 14.75 -18.05 -3.64
C MET A 210 15.85 -17.13 -4.13
N THR A 211 16.81 -17.63 -4.90
CA THR A 211 17.90 -16.81 -5.44
C THR A 211 17.36 -15.69 -6.32
N LEU A 212 16.44 -16.02 -7.24
CA LEU A 212 15.80 -15.03 -8.12
C LEU A 212 15.05 -13.96 -7.31
N LYS A 213 14.22 -14.40 -6.35
CA LYS A 213 13.48 -13.50 -5.45
C LYS A 213 14.42 -12.58 -4.68
N LEU A 214 15.45 -13.13 -4.05
CA LEU A 214 16.37 -12.35 -3.23
C LEU A 214 17.13 -11.31 -4.06
N ILE A 215 17.62 -11.66 -5.23
CA ILE A 215 18.33 -10.72 -6.11
C ILE A 215 17.41 -9.57 -6.54
N LEU A 216 16.21 -9.88 -7.02
CA LEU A 216 15.28 -8.88 -7.53
C LEU A 216 14.78 -7.96 -6.41
N GLU A 217 14.34 -8.53 -5.28
CA GLU A 217 13.78 -7.75 -4.19
C GLU A 217 14.85 -6.96 -3.43
N PHE A 218 16.06 -7.50 -3.25
CA PHE A 218 17.16 -6.76 -2.62
C PHE A 218 17.57 -5.55 -3.46
N SER A 219 17.70 -5.74 -4.77
CA SER A 219 18.04 -4.65 -5.69
C SER A 219 16.99 -3.55 -5.67
N PHE A 220 15.72 -3.94 -5.75
CA PHE A 220 14.59 -3.00 -5.70
C PHE A 220 14.51 -2.25 -4.37
N LEU A 221 14.48 -2.98 -3.26
CA LEU A 221 14.43 -2.39 -1.91
C LEU A 221 15.66 -1.54 -1.60
N GLY A 222 16.84 -1.94 -2.13
CA GLY A 222 18.07 -1.18 -2.01
C GLY A 222 17.97 0.21 -2.61
N MET A 223 17.40 0.32 -3.81
CA MET A 223 17.15 1.61 -4.47
C MET A 223 16.14 2.46 -3.70
N VAL A 224 15.03 1.87 -3.25
CA VAL A 224 13.99 2.60 -2.49
C VAL A 224 14.53 3.05 -1.13
N ALA A 225 15.21 2.16 -0.40
CA ALA A 225 15.80 2.47 0.90
C ALA A 225 16.91 3.53 0.80
N ALA A 226 17.68 3.51 -0.28
CA ALA A 226 18.69 4.54 -0.54
C ALA A 226 18.05 5.91 -0.74
N TYR A 227 17.00 5.98 -1.55
CA TYR A 227 16.28 7.22 -1.84
C TYR A 227 15.68 7.85 -0.58
N PHE A 228 15.04 7.05 0.28
CA PHE A 228 14.42 7.52 1.52
C PHE A 228 15.39 7.60 2.71
N GLY A 229 16.71 7.40 2.52
CA GLY A 229 17.69 7.46 3.59
C GLY A 229 17.61 6.33 4.62
N GLN A 230 16.95 5.21 4.27
CA GLN A 230 16.65 4.10 5.17
C GLN A 230 17.48 2.83 4.91
N ARG A 231 18.67 2.96 4.34
CA ARG A 231 19.57 1.83 4.01
C ARG A 231 19.83 0.90 5.20
N LYS A 232 19.82 1.44 6.42
CA LYS A 232 20.02 0.65 7.64
C LYS A 232 18.97 -0.45 7.84
N LEU A 233 17.80 -0.37 7.22
CA LEU A 233 16.78 -1.41 7.31
C LEU A 233 17.15 -2.65 6.49
N LEU A 234 18.02 -2.53 5.49
CA LEU A 234 18.36 -3.64 4.58
C LEU A 234 19.10 -4.80 5.28
N TRP A 235 19.73 -4.57 6.41
CA TRP A 235 20.34 -5.66 7.14
C TRP A 235 19.34 -6.63 7.81
N LEU A 236 18.07 -6.22 7.88
CA LEU A 236 16.95 -7.09 8.23
C LEU A 236 16.33 -7.80 7.01
N PHE A 237 16.87 -7.59 5.80
CA PHE A 237 16.27 -8.10 4.57
C PHE A 237 16.11 -9.62 4.59
N LEU A 238 17.18 -10.38 4.90
CA LEU A 238 17.12 -11.85 4.90
C LEU A 238 16.09 -12.43 5.89
N PRO A 239 16.10 -12.06 7.19
CA PRO A 239 15.07 -12.54 8.10
C PRO A 239 13.66 -12.05 7.73
N ALA A 240 13.55 -10.85 7.16
CA ALA A 240 12.27 -10.33 6.70
C ALA A 240 11.69 -11.16 5.54
N GLN A 241 12.53 -11.73 4.65
CA GLN A 241 12.07 -12.54 3.53
C GLN A 241 11.34 -13.81 3.94
N LEU A 242 11.84 -14.52 4.93
CA LEU A 242 11.19 -15.73 5.45
C LEU A 242 9.80 -15.40 6.02
N LEU A 243 9.74 -14.33 6.82
CA LEU A 243 8.47 -13.84 7.38
C LEU A 243 7.52 -13.34 6.30
N HIS A 244 8.05 -12.66 5.27
CA HIS A 244 7.26 -12.12 4.16
C HIS A 244 6.59 -13.23 3.33
N ILE A 245 7.30 -14.33 3.00
CA ILE A 245 6.73 -15.46 2.27
C ILE A 245 5.55 -16.06 3.04
N LEU A 246 5.74 -16.35 4.33
CA LEU A 246 4.69 -16.88 5.20
C LEU A 246 3.51 -15.90 5.31
N TYR A 247 3.82 -14.65 5.54
CA TYR A 247 2.83 -13.59 5.70
C TYR A 247 1.97 -13.42 4.43
N ILE A 248 2.57 -13.37 3.22
CA ILE A 248 1.82 -13.21 1.96
C ILE A 248 0.85 -14.38 1.77
N VAL A 249 1.29 -15.61 2.00
CA VAL A 249 0.42 -16.79 1.82
C VAL A 249 -0.69 -16.84 2.86
N VAL A 250 -0.36 -16.64 4.13
CA VAL A 250 -1.35 -16.69 5.22
C VAL A 250 -2.35 -15.54 5.10
N ILE A 251 -1.86 -14.30 4.96
CA ILE A 251 -2.74 -13.12 4.88
C ILE A 251 -3.53 -13.10 3.57
N GLY A 252 -2.94 -13.54 2.46
CA GLY A 252 -3.65 -13.65 1.18
C GLY A 252 -4.82 -14.64 1.25
N ALA A 253 -4.64 -15.77 1.92
CA ALA A 253 -5.72 -16.73 2.18
C ALA A 253 -6.78 -16.16 3.14
N LEU A 254 -6.34 -15.65 4.30
CA LEU A 254 -7.23 -15.15 5.35
C LEU A 254 -8.00 -13.90 4.94
N GLY A 255 -7.39 -12.98 4.19
CA GLY A 255 -8.03 -11.76 3.70
C GLY A 255 -9.23 -12.03 2.79
N ASN A 256 -9.27 -13.23 2.19
CA ASN A 256 -10.40 -13.65 1.36
C ASN A 256 -11.52 -14.35 2.14
N VAL A 257 -11.26 -14.84 3.36
CA VAL A 257 -12.21 -15.65 4.13
C VAL A 257 -12.63 -14.96 5.42
N MET A 258 -11.71 -14.30 6.11
CA MET A 258 -11.96 -13.74 7.44
C MET A 258 -12.61 -12.35 7.38
N GLN A 259 -13.57 -12.14 8.26
CA GLN A 259 -14.04 -10.80 8.63
C GLN A 259 -13.12 -10.25 9.72
N THR A 260 -12.68 -9.01 9.58
CA THR A 260 -11.85 -8.35 10.59
C THR A 260 -12.66 -7.38 11.44
N THR A 261 -12.19 -7.10 12.64
CA THR A 261 -12.72 -6.03 13.47
C THR A 261 -11.77 -4.82 13.43
N TRP A 262 -12.32 -3.63 13.27
CA TRP A 262 -11.56 -2.38 13.36
C TRP A 262 -12.22 -1.41 14.33
N LYS A 263 -11.46 -0.95 15.34
CA LYS A 263 -11.98 -0.08 16.41
C LYS A 263 -13.30 -0.61 17.02
N GLY A 264 -13.33 -1.92 17.35
CA GLY A 264 -14.48 -2.60 17.97
C GLY A 264 -15.65 -2.93 17.05
N ARG A 265 -15.51 -2.77 15.73
CA ARG A 265 -16.58 -3.04 14.75
C ARG A 265 -16.15 -4.13 13.76
N ARG A 266 -17.07 -5.01 13.41
CA ARG A 266 -16.87 -6.02 12.34
C ARG A 266 -16.82 -5.30 10.99
N ILE A 267 -15.76 -5.59 10.22
CA ILE A 267 -15.55 -5.10 8.86
C ILE A 267 -15.89 -6.26 7.90
N ARG A 268 -16.73 -5.99 6.93
CA ARG A 268 -17.04 -6.92 5.83
C ARG A 268 -16.19 -6.63 4.61
#